data_e0a3529da1ba1d63a64f1d75458594a2
#
_entry.id   e0a3529da1ba1d63a64f1d75458594a2
#
_cell.length_a   1.000
_cell.length_b   1.000
_cell.length_c   1.000
_cell.angle_alpha   90.00
_cell.angle_beta   90.00
_cell.angle_gamma   90.00
#
_symmetry.space_group_name_H-M   'P 1'
#
loop_
_entity.id
_entity.type
_entity.pdbx_description
1 polymer ?
#
loop_
_entity_poly.entity_id
_entity_poly.type
_entity_poly.pdbx_seq_one_letter_code
_entity_poly.pdbx_strand_id
1 'polypeptide(L)'
;MATRYKRSIMSRIFTSKFSPGRARWELVVSPQGDVYAFPLTLPLAQRQVLGGHRRYLVGRVTRGAQAWTAAGPSGLVYGTTFPSLPSALEAIADEVDLAPVP
;
A
#
# COMPACT_ATOMS: atom_id res chain seq x y z
N MET A 1 -22.83 8.00 14.22
CA MET A 1 -22.19 6.77 13.78
C MET A 1 -20.76 7.05 13.28
N ALA A 2 -19.86 6.27 13.74
CA ALA A 2 -18.50 6.43 13.26
C ALA A 2 -18.40 5.97 11.82
N THR A 3 -17.79 6.76 11.00
CA THR A 3 -17.54 6.37 9.62
C THR A 3 -16.45 5.32 9.58
N ARG A 4 -16.62 4.37 8.69
CA ARG A 4 -15.59 3.38 8.39
C ARG A 4 -14.59 3.87 7.37
N TYR A 5 -14.97 4.93 6.66
CA TYR A 5 -14.07 5.46 5.65
C TYR A 5 -12.95 6.21 6.32
N LYS A 6 -11.76 5.84 5.94
CA LYS A 6 -10.57 6.59 6.27
C LYS A 6 -10.04 7.17 4.98
N ARG A 7 -9.79 8.45 4.95
CA ARG A 7 -9.15 9.03 3.78
C ARG A 7 -7.76 8.45 3.67
N SER A 8 -7.47 7.88 2.52
CA SER A 8 -6.09 7.49 2.23
C SER A 8 -5.26 8.74 2.05
N ILE A 9 -4.01 8.69 2.46
CA ILE A 9 -3.06 9.76 2.16
C ILE A 9 -2.44 9.57 0.78
N MET A 10 -2.58 8.37 0.23
CA MET A 10 -2.11 8.06 -1.12
C MET A 10 -2.78 6.79 -1.59
N SER A 11 -3.08 6.73 -2.90
CA SER A 11 -3.42 5.47 -3.55
C SER A 11 -2.87 5.45 -4.96
N ARG A 12 -2.57 4.25 -5.46
CA ARG A 12 -2.00 4.08 -6.80
C ARG A 12 -2.29 2.69 -7.29
N ILE A 13 -2.42 2.54 -8.60
CA ILE A 13 -2.70 1.25 -9.23
C ILE A 13 -1.39 0.56 -9.60
N PHE A 14 -1.32 -0.72 -9.28
CA PHE A 14 -0.19 -1.58 -9.57
C PHE A 14 -0.67 -2.82 -10.31
N THR A 15 0.24 -3.49 -10.97
CA THR A 15 -0.03 -4.73 -11.68
C THR A 15 1.03 -5.77 -11.32
N SER A 16 0.76 -7.04 -11.59
CA SER A 16 1.73 -8.08 -11.34
C SER A 16 2.96 -7.89 -12.24
N LYS A 17 4.14 -8.06 -11.68
CA LYS A 17 5.38 -8.07 -12.45
C LYS A 17 5.43 -9.23 -13.45
N PHE A 18 4.82 -10.35 -13.07
CA PHE A 18 4.90 -11.59 -13.86
C PHE A 18 3.80 -11.69 -14.91
N SER A 19 2.72 -10.94 -14.73
CA SER A 19 1.57 -10.96 -15.64
C SER A 19 1.03 -9.55 -15.80
N PRO A 20 1.83 -8.63 -16.37
CA PRO A 20 1.41 -7.23 -16.48
C PRO A 20 0.08 -7.10 -17.24
N GLY A 21 -0.82 -6.32 -16.67
CA GLY A 21 -2.11 -6.05 -17.29
C GLY A 21 -3.19 -7.09 -17.04
N ARG A 22 -2.86 -8.25 -16.51
CA ARG A 22 -3.87 -9.29 -16.26
C ARG A 22 -4.65 -9.07 -14.99
N ALA A 23 -3.97 -8.63 -13.96
CA ALA A 23 -4.61 -8.32 -12.69
C ALA A 23 -4.04 -7.01 -12.19
N ARG A 24 -4.88 -6.24 -11.52
CA ARG A 24 -4.50 -4.94 -10.98
C ARG A 24 -4.90 -4.85 -9.52
N TRP A 25 -4.10 -4.12 -8.78
CA TRP A 25 -4.34 -3.85 -7.36
C TRP A 25 -4.25 -2.37 -7.11
N GLU A 26 -5.10 -1.89 -6.21
CA GLU A 26 -4.97 -0.54 -5.69
C GLU A 26 -4.20 -0.62 -4.38
N LEU A 27 -3.03 0.00 -4.33
CA LEU A 27 -2.30 0.15 -3.08
C LEU A 27 -2.74 1.45 -2.43
N VAL A 28 -3.17 1.33 -1.18
CA VAL A 28 -3.77 2.43 -0.44
C VAL A 28 -2.98 2.60 0.86
N VAL A 29 -2.59 3.83 1.14
CA VAL A 29 -1.87 4.17 2.38
C VAL A 29 -2.85 4.87 3.31
N SER A 30 -3.05 4.31 4.49
CA SER A 30 -3.93 4.91 5.49
C SER A 30 -3.24 6.09 6.19
N PRO A 31 -3.99 6.93 6.90
CA PRO A 31 -3.39 8.02 7.67
C PRO A 31 -2.39 7.54 8.72
N GLN A 32 -2.52 6.31 9.19
CA GLN A 32 -1.59 5.73 10.15
C GLN A 32 -0.36 5.11 9.48
N GLY A 33 -0.31 5.10 8.15
CA GLY A 33 0.80 4.55 7.42
C GLY A 33 0.67 3.09 7.03
N ASP A 34 -0.44 2.45 7.34
CA ASP A 34 -0.67 1.06 6.91
C ASP A 34 -0.91 1.03 5.41
N VAL A 35 -0.30 0.06 4.74
CA VAL A 35 -0.39 -0.08 3.29
C VAL A 35 -1.18 -1.35 2.97
N TYR A 36 -2.26 -1.16 2.21
CA TYR A 36 -3.13 -2.25 1.78
C TYR A 36 -3.04 -2.42 0.27
N ALA A 37 -3.03 -3.66 -0.20
CA ALA A 37 -3.14 -3.97 -1.61
C ALA A 37 -4.49 -4.63 -1.86
N PHE A 38 -5.42 -3.88 -2.41
CA PHE A 38 -6.76 -4.37 -2.71
C PHE A 38 -6.85 -4.77 -4.17
N PRO A 39 -7.29 -6.01 -4.47
CA PRO A 39 -7.57 -6.35 -5.85
C PRO A 39 -8.70 -5.48 -6.39
N LEU A 40 -8.59 -5.02 -7.62
CA LEU A 40 -9.62 -4.15 -8.20
C LEU A 40 -10.97 -4.88 -8.42
N THR A 41 -10.97 -6.21 -8.31
CA THR A 41 -12.20 -6.97 -8.31
C THR A 41 -13.00 -6.80 -7.02
N LEU A 42 -12.36 -6.32 -5.97
CA LEU A 42 -13.06 -6.01 -4.73
C LEU A 42 -13.91 -4.76 -4.93
N PRO A 43 -15.18 -4.75 -4.51
CA PRO A 43 -16.04 -3.56 -4.69
C PRO A 43 -15.42 -2.30 -4.10
N LEU A 44 -15.62 -1.18 -4.76
CA LEU A 44 -15.04 0.10 -4.34
C LEU A 44 -15.38 0.44 -2.89
N ALA A 45 -16.62 0.20 -2.48
CA ALA A 45 -17.04 0.49 -1.11
C ALA A 45 -16.19 -0.27 -0.09
N GLN A 46 -15.82 -1.51 -0.41
CA GLN A 46 -14.98 -2.31 0.48
C GLN A 46 -13.53 -1.83 0.45
N ARG A 47 -13.04 -1.36 -0.69
CA ARG A 47 -11.68 -0.84 -0.79
C ARG A 47 -11.49 0.48 -0.05
N GLN A 48 -12.57 1.19 0.24
CA GLN A 48 -12.52 2.47 0.95
C GLN A 48 -12.62 2.31 2.46
N VAL A 49 -12.94 1.11 2.95
CA VAL A 49 -13.02 0.85 4.38
C VAL A 49 -11.66 0.34 4.84
N LEU A 50 -10.92 1.19 5.51
CA LEU A 50 -9.58 0.83 6.02
C LEU A 50 -9.69 0.41 7.48
N GLY A 51 -8.73 -0.38 7.92
CA GLY A 51 -8.61 -0.80 9.31
C GLY A 51 -9.19 -2.16 9.64
N GLY A 52 -9.98 -2.76 8.75
CA GLY A 52 -10.53 -4.08 8.96
C GLY A 52 -10.03 -5.15 8.00
N HIS A 53 -9.15 -4.79 7.11
CA HIS A 53 -8.74 -5.67 6.00
C HIS A 53 -7.33 -6.18 6.18
N ARG A 54 -7.07 -6.82 7.33
CA ARG A 54 -5.71 -7.26 7.64
C ARG A 54 -5.14 -8.23 6.61
N ARG A 55 -5.97 -9.00 5.95
CA ARG A 55 -5.52 -9.94 4.91
C ARG A 55 -4.97 -9.23 3.68
N TYR A 56 -5.29 -7.94 3.51
CA TYR A 56 -4.77 -7.14 2.40
C TYR A 56 -3.60 -6.26 2.82
N LEU A 57 -3.21 -6.32 4.08
CA LEU A 57 -2.10 -5.53 4.58
C LEU A 57 -0.79 -6.06 4.00
N VAL A 58 -0.04 -5.18 3.33
CA VAL A 58 1.23 -5.57 2.69
C VAL A 58 2.42 -4.86 3.29
N GLY A 59 2.19 -3.89 4.16
CA GLY A 59 3.31 -3.22 4.79
C GLY A 59 2.88 -1.98 5.54
N ARG A 60 3.88 -1.21 5.94
CA ARG A 60 3.68 0.02 6.67
C ARG A 60 4.76 1.01 6.29
N VAL A 61 4.38 2.28 6.16
CA VAL A 61 5.33 3.37 5.95
C VAL A 61 5.29 4.30 7.14
N THR A 62 6.43 4.88 7.47
CA THR A 62 6.54 5.83 8.58
C THR A 62 7.35 7.02 8.10
N ARG A 63 6.80 8.19 8.32
CA ARG A 63 7.50 9.43 7.97
C ARG A 63 8.47 9.79 9.07
N GLY A 64 9.75 9.93 8.70
CA GLY A 64 10.78 10.47 9.57
C GLY A 64 11.00 11.94 9.31
N ALA A 65 12.02 12.50 9.95
CA ALA A 65 12.34 13.92 9.82
C ALA A 65 12.78 14.28 8.40
N GLN A 66 13.49 13.37 7.73
CA GLN A 66 14.09 13.66 6.42
C GLN A 66 13.79 12.57 5.39
N ALA A 67 13.22 11.47 5.82
CA ALA A 67 13.01 10.34 4.92
C ALA A 67 11.87 9.47 5.44
N TRP A 68 11.41 8.58 4.58
CA TRP A 68 10.40 7.58 4.93
C TRP A 68 11.08 6.25 5.20
N THR A 69 10.52 5.49 6.12
CA THR A 69 10.89 4.09 6.31
C THR A 69 9.73 3.20 5.90
N ALA A 70 10.02 1.97 5.57
CA ALA A 70 9.02 1.01 5.15
C ALA A 70 9.26 -0.32 5.85
N ALA A 71 8.18 -1.03 6.12
CA ALA A 71 8.22 -2.35 6.73
C ALA A 71 7.27 -3.27 5.99
N GLY A 72 7.56 -4.56 5.98
CA GLY A 72 6.68 -5.57 5.43
C GLY A 72 5.52 -5.88 6.38
N PRO A 73 4.63 -6.79 5.97
CA PRO A 73 3.45 -7.11 6.78
C PRO A 73 3.78 -7.76 8.12
N SER A 74 4.97 -8.35 8.24
CA SER A 74 5.44 -8.93 9.51
C SER A 74 6.02 -7.90 10.46
N GLY A 75 6.15 -6.64 10.01
CA GLY A 75 6.76 -5.58 10.79
C GLY A 75 8.26 -5.45 10.62
N LEU A 76 8.86 -6.28 9.78
CA LEU A 76 10.30 -6.20 9.53
C LEU A 76 10.60 -4.96 8.69
N VAL A 77 11.38 -4.05 9.26
CA VAL A 77 11.73 -2.79 8.62
C VAL A 77 12.78 -3.05 7.53
N TYR A 78 12.59 -2.42 6.38
CA TYR A 78 13.58 -2.51 5.30
C TYR A 78 14.84 -1.78 5.71
N GLY A 79 15.97 -2.25 5.20
CA GLY A 79 17.26 -1.73 5.59
C GLY A 79 17.63 -0.39 4.96
N THR A 80 16.74 0.24 4.22
CA THR A 80 17.01 1.51 3.56
C THR A 80 15.87 2.49 3.83
N THR A 81 16.14 3.78 3.63
CA THR A 81 15.14 4.82 3.72
C THR A 81 14.78 5.32 2.33
N PHE A 82 13.68 6.05 2.24
CA PHE A 82 13.15 6.50 0.95
C PHE A 82 12.91 8.00 1.02
N PRO A 83 13.21 8.74 -0.07
CA PRO A 83 13.06 10.20 -0.07
C PRO A 83 11.60 10.66 -0.12
N SER A 84 10.67 9.79 -0.53
CA SER A 84 9.28 10.17 -0.69
C SER A 84 8.35 9.02 -0.38
N LEU A 85 7.09 9.34 -0.12
CA LEU A 85 6.07 8.32 0.07
C LEU A 85 5.90 7.42 -1.17
N PRO A 86 5.85 7.97 -2.40
CA PRO A 86 5.74 7.10 -3.58
C PRO A 86 6.89 6.10 -3.69
N SER A 87 8.12 6.48 -3.40
CA SER A 87 9.24 5.54 -3.49
C SER A 87 9.17 4.47 -2.40
N ALA A 88 8.73 4.82 -1.19
CA ALA A 88 8.51 3.84 -0.14
C ALA A 88 7.41 2.85 -0.53
N LEU A 89 6.33 3.35 -1.13
CA LEU A 89 5.23 2.52 -1.58
C LEU A 89 5.67 1.55 -2.68
N GLU A 90 6.48 2.03 -3.62
CA GLU A 90 7.02 1.18 -4.68
C GLU A 90 7.91 0.07 -4.13
N ALA A 91 8.66 0.34 -3.09
CA ALA A 91 9.49 -0.67 -2.45
C ALA A 91 8.63 -1.77 -1.81
N ILE A 92 7.55 -1.38 -1.14
CA ILE A 92 6.62 -2.35 -0.56
C ILE A 92 5.96 -3.19 -1.67
N ALA A 93 5.53 -2.53 -2.74
CA ALA A 93 4.93 -3.21 -3.89
C ALA A 93 5.90 -4.21 -4.50
N ASP A 94 7.16 -3.83 -4.64
CA ASP A 94 8.20 -4.68 -5.21
C ASP A 94 8.36 -5.98 -4.42
N GLU A 95 8.28 -5.91 -3.11
CA GLU A 95 8.40 -7.09 -2.25
C GLU A 95 7.26 -8.08 -2.44
N VAL A 96 6.11 -7.63 -2.91
CA VAL A 96 4.97 -8.50 -3.18
C VAL A 96 4.75 -8.68 -4.68
N ASP A 97 5.80 -8.46 -5.48
CA ASP A 97 5.81 -8.70 -6.92
C ASP A 97 4.81 -7.87 -7.71
N LEU A 98 4.62 -6.64 -7.28
CA LEU A 98 3.80 -5.65 -7.97
C LEU A 98 4.66 -4.52 -8.51
N ALA A 99 4.25 -3.97 -9.63
CA ALA A 99 4.92 -2.84 -10.27
C ALA A 99 3.89 -1.77 -10.62
N PRO A 100 4.29 -0.48 -10.61
CA PRO A 100 3.36 0.58 -10.97
C PRO A 100 2.85 0.39 -12.39
N VAL A 101 1.57 0.71 -12.59
CA VAL A 101 1.00 0.78 -13.94
C VAL A 101 1.52 2.05 -14.59
N PRO A 102 2.09 1.94 -15.80
CA PRO A 102 2.59 3.11 -16.52
C PRO A 102 1.52 4.14 -16.84
#